data_3c69d0492592ebdc1f017b70cfee41c4
#
_entry.id   3c69d0492592ebdc1f017b70cfee41c4
#
_cell.length_a   1.000
_cell.length_b   1.000
_cell.length_c   1.000
_cell.angle_alpha   90.00
_cell.angle_beta   90.00
_cell.angle_gamma   90.00
#
_symmetry.space_group_name_H-M   'P 1'
#
loop_
_entity.id
_entity.type
_entity.pdbx_description
1 polymer ?
#
loop_
_entity_poly.entity_id
_entity_poly.type
_entity_poly.pdbx_seq_one_letter_code
_entity_poly.pdbx_strand_id
1 'polypeptide(L)'
;MGKADALSQIKEAEAKAKKTLEEAEERQKAIISSARREAVDKLQAAERDLRAKREAALDRERKALAANRDELLRKGNEEAAAIEAKAAERVPKAKNTIKQYFERAFDAAAGTNE
;
A
#
# COMPACT_ATOMS: atom_id res chain seq x y z
N MET A 1 28.98 -65.03 43.48
CA MET A 1 28.02 -64.90 42.36
C MET A 1 26.72 -65.49 42.83
N GLY A 2 26.02 -64.79 43.56
CA GLY A 2 24.77 -65.22 44.11
C GLY A 2 23.58 -64.41 43.64
N LYS A 3 22.47 -64.70 44.26
CA LYS A 3 21.20 -63.95 44.04
C LYS A 3 21.34 -62.43 44.31
N ALA A 4 22.24 -62.01 45.21
CA ALA A 4 22.50 -60.64 45.53
C ALA A 4 23.12 -59.87 44.33
N ASP A 5 24.04 -60.49 43.59
CA ASP A 5 24.65 -59.86 42.39
C ASP A 5 23.65 -59.75 41.24
N ALA A 6 22.83 -60.78 41.05
CA ALA A 6 21.75 -60.74 40.08
C ALA A 6 20.72 -59.62 40.38
N LEU A 7 20.35 -59.46 41.63
CA LEU A 7 19.45 -58.40 42.09
C LEU A 7 20.05 -57.03 41.94
N SER A 8 21.34 -56.87 42.21
CA SER A 8 22.05 -55.59 42.00
C SER A 8 22.11 -55.22 40.56
N GLN A 9 22.40 -56.19 39.64
CA GLN A 9 22.38 -55.92 38.19
C GLN A 9 21.00 -55.53 37.67
N ILE A 10 19.94 -56.16 38.18
CA ILE A 10 18.57 -55.81 37.82
C ILE A 10 18.25 -54.38 38.27
N LYS A 11 18.61 -54.03 39.52
CA LYS A 11 18.41 -52.65 40.03
C LYS A 11 19.17 -51.60 39.25
N GLU A 12 20.40 -51.91 38.85
CA GLU A 12 21.19 -50.99 37.98
C GLU A 12 20.54 -50.83 36.60
N ALA A 13 20.06 -51.92 36.01
CA ALA A 13 19.38 -51.90 34.73
C ALA A 13 18.06 -51.06 34.83
N GLU A 14 17.30 -51.25 35.91
CA GLU A 14 16.08 -50.46 36.14
C GLU A 14 16.39 -48.98 36.35
N ALA A 15 17.43 -48.67 37.09
CA ALA A 15 17.86 -47.29 37.32
C ALA A 15 18.31 -46.62 36.01
N LYS A 16 19.06 -47.35 35.17
CA LYS A 16 19.47 -46.85 33.86
C LYS A 16 18.29 -46.64 32.93
N ALA A 17 17.35 -47.60 32.93
CA ALA A 17 16.14 -47.49 32.12
C ALA A 17 15.30 -46.27 32.54
N LYS A 18 15.12 -46.07 33.82
CA LYS A 18 14.41 -44.92 34.38
C LYS A 18 15.08 -43.61 34.01
N LYS A 19 16.41 -43.54 34.14
CA LYS A 19 17.20 -42.38 33.76
C LYS A 19 17.07 -42.05 32.27
N THR A 20 17.14 -43.07 31.42
CA THR A 20 16.99 -42.95 29.98
C THR A 20 15.61 -42.37 29.62
N LEU A 21 14.55 -42.88 30.27
CA LEU A 21 13.20 -42.37 30.07
C LEU A 21 13.05 -40.90 30.52
N GLU A 22 13.59 -40.56 31.67
CA GLU A 22 13.57 -39.16 32.18
C GLU A 22 14.32 -38.22 31.25
N GLU A 23 15.49 -38.63 30.77
CA GLU A 23 16.26 -37.83 29.81
C GLU A 23 15.51 -37.68 28.47
N ALA A 24 14.85 -38.72 28.01
CA ALA A 24 14.04 -38.67 26.80
C ALA A 24 12.85 -37.74 26.94
N GLU A 25 12.16 -37.76 28.08
CA GLU A 25 11.06 -36.87 28.39
C GLU A 25 11.52 -35.42 28.46
N GLU A 26 12.65 -35.15 29.09
CA GLU A 26 13.23 -33.79 29.12
C GLU A 26 13.62 -33.31 27.76
N ARG A 27 14.22 -34.13 26.91
CA ARG A 27 14.55 -33.78 25.52
C ARG A 27 13.31 -33.52 24.72
N GLN A 28 12.25 -34.29 24.88
CA GLN A 28 10.97 -34.08 24.24
C GLN A 28 10.40 -32.69 24.59
N LYS A 29 10.38 -32.36 25.88
CA LYS A 29 9.90 -31.05 26.36
C LYS A 29 10.75 -29.91 25.79
N ALA A 30 12.08 -30.09 25.79
CA ALA A 30 13.01 -29.10 25.28
C ALA A 30 12.80 -28.88 23.76
N ILE A 31 12.62 -29.94 23.00
CA ILE A 31 12.38 -29.90 21.55
C ILE A 31 11.05 -29.15 21.26
N ILE A 32 9.99 -29.51 21.98
CA ILE A 32 8.68 -28.85 21.81
C ILE A 32 8.76 -27.37 22.17
N SER A 33 9.40 -27.06 23.28
CA SER A 33 9.56 -25.66 23.73
C SER A 33 10.38 -24.86 22.73
N SER A 34 11.48 -25.42 22.24
CA SER A 34 12.33 -24.79 21.24
C SER A 34 11.58 -24.59 19.91
N ALA A 35 10.85 -25.61 19.45
CA ALA A 35 10.07 -25.54 18.23
C ALA A 35 8.97 -24.45 18.30
N ARG A 36 8.29 -24.37 19.45
CA ARG A 36 7.28 -23.31 19.67
C ARG A 36 7.89 -21.92 19.65
N ARG A 37 9.05 -21.78 20.29
CA ARG A 37 9.77 -20.49 20.32
C ARG A 37 10.20 -20.08 18.92
N GLU A 38 10.78 -20.99 18.15
CA GLU A 38 11.17 -20.75 16.76
C GLU A 38 9.97 -20.39 15.90
N ALA A 39 8.84 -21.08 16.08
CA ALA A 39 7.61 -20.77 15.35
C ALA A 39 7.10 -19.36 15.67
N VAL A 40 7.10 -18.96 16.93
CA VAL A 40 6.71 -17.62 17.35
C VAL A 40 7.66 -16.57 16.78
N ASP A 41 8.97 -16.82 16.86
CA ASP A 41 9.99 -15.90 16.33
C ASP A 41 9.84 -15.72 14.82
N LYS A 42 9.63 -16.78 14.08
CA LYS A 42 9.39 -16.76 12.62
C LYS A 42 8.12 -16.00 12.28
N LEU A 43 7.05 -16.22 13.05
CA LEU A 43 5.79 -15.54 12.84
C LEU A 43 5.93 -14.01 13.08
N GLN A 44 6.59 -13.64 14.17
CA GLN A 44 6.85 -12.23 14.48
C GLN A 44 7.74 -11.56 13.44
N ALA A 45 8.78 -12.26 12.98
CA ALA A 45 9.65 -11.76 11.92
C ALA A 45 8.87 -11.58 10.60
N ALA A 46 8.02 -12.52 10.25
CA ALA A 46 7.17 -12.43 9.06
C ALA A 46 6.17 -11.27 9.16
N GLU A 47 5.55 -11.09 10.32
CA GLU A 47 4.64 -9.95 10.57
C GLU A 47 5.34 -8.60 10.42
N ARG A 48 6.53 -8.47 10.99
CA ARG A 48 7.33 -7.23 10.86
C ARG A 48 7.71 -6.96 9.40
N ASP A 49 8.13 -7.99 8.68
CA ASP A 49 8.49 -7.88 7.26
C ASP A 49 7.29 -7.48 6.41
N LEU A 50 6.13 -8.09 6.65
CA LEU A 50 4.89 -7.77 5.97
C LEU A 50 4.41 -6.33 6.26
N ARG A 51 4.55 -5.87 7.49
CA ARG A 51 4.23 -4.47 7.84
C ARG A 51 5.14 -3.49 7.11
N ALA A 52 6.44 -3.77 7.10
CA ALA A 52 7.40 -2.92 6.39
C ALA A 52 7.11 -2.86 4.90
N LYS A 53 6.81 -3.99 4.27
CA LYS A 53 6.43 -4.08 2.85
C LYS A 53 5.13 -3.35 2.57
N ARG A 54 4.14 -3.49 3.46
CA ARG A 54 2.87 -2.79 3.35
C ARG A 54 3.06 -1.28 3.42
N GLU A 55 3.81 -0.80 4.40
CA GLU A 55 4.10 0.63 4.55
C GLU A 55 4.82 1.19 3.33
N ALA A 56 5.83 0.46 2.84
CA ALA A 56 6.57 0.85 1.64
C ALA A 56 5.66 0.89 0.39
N ALA A 57 4.77 -0.10 0.24
CA ALA A 57 3.82 -0.14 -0.85
C ALA A 57 2.81 1.01 -0.78
N LEU A 58 2.27 1.29 0.40
CA LEU A 58 1.34 2.41 0.63
C LEU A 58 2.01 3.76 0.36
N ASP A 59 3.22 3.94 0.82
CA ASP A 59 3.98 5.17 0.59
C ASP A 59 4.25 5.39 -0.90
N ARG A 60 4.62 4.34 -1.60
CA ARG A 60 4.85 4.36 -3.05
C ARG A 60 3.57 4.74 -3.81
N GLU A 61 2.44 4.14 -3.45
CA GLU A 61 1.15 4.46 -4.05
C GLU A 61 0.69 5.88 -3.75
N ARG A 62 0.88 6.35 -2.53
CA ARG A 62 0.57 7.74 -2.17
C ARG A 62 1.38 8.73 -2.99
N LYS A 63 2.66 8.47 -3.20
CA LYS A 63 3.53 9.30 -4.03
C LYS A 63 3.10 9.28 -5.50
N ALA A 64 2.75 8.10 -6.01
CA ALA A 64 2.23 7.95 -7.37
C ALA A 64 0.91 8.71 -7.56
N LEU A 65 -0.01 8.61 -6.60
CA LEU A 65 -1.28 9.33 -6.63
C LEU A 65 -1.08 10.85 -6.55
N ALA A 66 -0.16 11.31 -5.71
CA ALA A 66 0.18 12.73 -5.61
C ALA A 66 0.74 13.26 -6.94
N ALA A 67 1.64 12.51 -7.57
CA ALA A 67 2.19 12.87 -8.88
C ALA A 67 1.11 12.90 -9.96
N ASN A 68 0.20 11.93 -9.99
CA ASN A 68 -0.93 11.92 -10.93
C ASN A 68 -1.87 13.09 -10.69
N ARG A 69 -2.15 13.41 -9.44
CA ARG A 69 -2.97 14.56 -9.08
C ARG A 69 -2.35 15.86 -9.59
N ASP A 70 -1.06 16.06 -9.35
CA ASP A 70 -0.34 17.25 -9.78
C ASP A 70 -0.35 17.37 -11.32
N GLU A 71 -0.16 16.27 -12.02
CA GLU A 71 -0.22 16.23 -13.49
C GLU A 71 -1.61 16.56 -14.02
N LEU A 72 -2.67 16.03 -13.41
CA LEU A 72 -4.04 16.33 -13.78
C LEU A 72 -4.38 17.81 -13.53
N LEU A 73 -3.94 18.35 -12.41
CA LEU A 73 -4.13 19.78 -12.11
C LEU A 73 -3.38 20.67 -13.11
N ARG A 74 -2.17 20.30 -13.46
CA ARG A 74 -1.38 21.00 -14.47
C ARG A 74 -2.08 21.02 -15.82
N LYS A 75 -2.55 19.85 -16.28
CA LYS A 75 -3.30 19.74 -17.54
C LYS A 75 -4.60 20.52 -17.51
N GLY A 76 -5.34 20.43 -16.41
CA GLY A 76 -6.59 21.15 -16.23
C GLY A 76 -6.37 22.66 -16.25
N ASN A 77 -5.32 23.14 -15.60
CA ASN A 77 -4.96 24.56 -15.60
C ASN A 77 -4.53 25.04 -16.98
N GLU A 78 -3.78 24.23 -17.73
CA GLU A 78 -3.42 24.55 -19.12
C GLU A 78 -4.64 24.62 -20.03
N GLU A 79 -5.56 23.68 -19.91
CA GLU A 79 -6.81 23.68 -20.69
C GLU A 79 -7.68 24.89 -20.32
N ALA A 80 -7.80 25.20 -19.05
CA ALA A 80 -8.53 26.38 -18.59
C ALA A 80 -7.92 27.68 -19.14
N ALA A 81 -6.60 27.79 -19.07
CA ALA A 81 -5.88 28.95 -19.64
C ALA A 81 -6.08 29.06 -21.16
N ALA A 82 -6.08 27.93 -21.87
CA ALA A 82 -6.33 27.91 -23.31
C ALA A 82 -7.77 28.36 -23.64
N ILE A 83 -8.75 27.92 -22.87
CA ILE A 83 -10.16 28.35 -23.02
C ILE A 83 -10.30 29.84 -22.75
N GLU A 84 -9.67 30.34 -21.68
CA GLU A 84 -9.68 31.77 -21.37
C GLU A 84 -9.04 32.62 -22.48
N ALA A 85 -7.91 32.16 -23.01
CA ALA A 85 -7.22 32.83 -24.11
C ALA A 85 -8.08 32.89 -25.36
N LYS A 86 -8.74 31.79 -25.73
CA LYS A 86 -9.68 31.76 -26.87
C LYS A 86 -10.90 32.66 -26.63
N ALA A 87 -11.43 32.68 -25.43
CA ALA A 87 -12.55 33.57 -25.08
C ALA A 87 -12.13 35.02 -25.18
N ALA A 88 -10.94 35.36 -24.68
CA ALA A 88 -10.40 36.71 -24.77
C ALA A 88 -10.25 37.19 -26.22
N GLU A 89 -9.92 36.31 -27.17
CA GLU A 89 -9.89 36.64 -28.59
C GLU A 89 -11.28 36.74 -29.21
N ARG A 90 -12.20 35.88 -28.85
CA ARG A 90 -13.53 35.77 -29.44
C ARG A 90 -14.51 36.83 -28.96
N VAL A 91 -14.42 37.28 -27.70
CA VAL A 91 -15.30 38.25 -27.14
C VAL A 91 -15.25 39.59 -27.91
N PRO A 92 -14.06 40.17 -28.19
CA PRO A 92 -13.98 41.38 -29.02
C PRO A 92 -14.55 41.20 -30.42
N LYS A 93 -14.30 40.05 -31.04
CA LYS A 93 -14.83 39.73 -32.38
C LYS A 93 -16.34 39.62 -32.37
N ALA A 94 -16.93 38.98 -31.35
CA ALA A 94 -18.36 38.87 -31.18
C ALA A 94 -19.00 40.24 -30.96
N LYS A 95 -18.41 41.08 -30.13
CA LYS A 95 -18.85 42.45 -29.91
C LYS A 95 -18.81 43.25 -31.18
N ASN A 96 -17.76 43.12 -31.95
CA ASN A 96 -17.62 43.81 -33.24
C ASN A 96 -18.68 43.36 -34.24
N THR A 97 -18.95 42.04 -34.30
CA THR A 97 -20.01 41.50 -35.17
C THR A 97 -21.38 42.05 -34.80
N ILE A 98 -21.72 42.09 -33.52
CA ILE A 98 -22.97 42.64 -33.02
C ILE A 98 -23.08 44.14 -33.38
N LYS A 99 -21.98 44.84 -33.19
CA LYS A 99 -21.90 46.26 -33.55
C LYS A 99 -22.15 46.50 -35.03
N GLN A 100 -21.54 45.67 -35.89
CA GLN A 100 -21.76 45.76 -37.36
C GLN A 100 -23.21 45.46 -37.75
N TYR A 101 -23.86 44.50 -37.13
CA TYR A 101 -25.27 44.20 -37.34
C TYR A 101 -26.16 45.40 -36.93
N PHE A 102 -25.84 46.02 -35.82
CA PHE A 102 -26.54 47.20 -35.33
C PHE A 102 -26.39 48.39 -36.27
N GLU A 103 -25.18 48.64 -36.75
CA GLU A 103 -24.91 49.74 -37.72
C GLU A 103 -25.62 49.51 -39.03
N ARG A 104 -25.65 48.27 -39.55
CA ARG A 104 -26.40 47.93 -40.76
C ARG A 104 -27.91 48.13 -40.61
N ALA A 105 -28.45 47.72 -39.48
CA ALA A 105 -29.86 47.95 -39.18
C ALA A 105 -30.18 49.42 -39.08
N PHE A 106 -29.30 50.21 -38.48
CA PHE A 106 -29.44 51.66 -38.36
C PHE A 106 -29.36 52.34 -39.75
N ASP A 107 -28.43 51.97 -40.58
CA ASP A 107 -28.28 52.51 -41.93
C ASP A 107 -29.48 52.15 -42.82
N ALA A 108 -29.97 50.91 -42.73
CA ALA A 108 -31.17 50.47 -43.41
C ALA A 108 -32.41 51.28 -43.00
N ALA A 109 -32.56 51.53 -41.69
CA ALA A 109 -33.64 52.37 -41.18
C ALA A 109 -33.52 53.85 -41.59
N ALA A 110 -32.31 54.39 -41.63
CA ALA A 110 -32.05 55.73 -42.11
C ALA A 110 -32.30 55.83 -43.60
N GLY A 111 -31.95 54.84 -44.41
CA GLY A 111 -32.18 54.75 -45.84
C GLY A 111 -33.65 54.65 -46.21
N THR A 112 -34.49 54.09 -45.38
CA THR A 112 -35.94 54.01 -45.62
C THR A 112 -36.72 55.31 -45.27
N ASN A 113 -36.10 56.20 -44.55
CA ASN A 113 -36.69 57.50 -44.18
C ASN A 113 -36.39 58.65 -45.17
N GLU A 114 -35.55 58.38 -46.15
CA GLU A 114 -35.30 59.27 -47.28
C GLU A 114 -36.26 58.93 -48.41
#